data_38c493ab06c43f9927276828ce54efac
#
_entry.id   38c493ab06c43f9927276828ce54efac
#
_cell.length_a   1.000
_cell.length_b   1.000
_cell.length_c   1.000
_cell.angle_alpha   90.00
_cell.angle_beta   90.00
_cell.angle_gamma   90.00
#
_symmetry.space_group_name_H-M   'P 1'
#
loop_
_entity.id
_entity.type
_entity.pdbx_description
1 polymer ?
#
loop_
_entity_poly.entity_id
_entity_poly.type
_entity_poly.pdbx_seq_one_letter_code
_entity_poly.pdbx_strand_id
1 'polypeptide(L)'
;TSIATQSNVVAANIAETFGIGAPHWLLAIGFLVLLSGVLFRGISESLWLNAVCTLVEAFGLILVISVGVSYWGNANLLEFPASEGGGGMEGPVALLVMQGAVLTFFSFIGFEDMLNVSEEVKNPERTMPLAFILAILAATVIYIAVSITAVSVVPWQELAEAAGPLTLVVERAAPWFPVGVFAAIT
;
A
#
# COMPACT_ATOMS: atom_id res chain seq x y z
N THR A 1 -7.22 17.00 -0.19
CA THR A 1 -8.22 15.91 0.06
C THR A 1 -7.55 14.63 0.55
N SER A 2 -6.40 14.19 0.00
CA SER A 2 -5.77 12.93 0.39
C SER A 2 -5.30 12.89 1.85
N ILE A 3 -4.69 13.96 2.37
CA ILE A 3 -4.23 14.05 3.77
C ILE A 3 -5.41 13.87 4.75
N ALA A 4 -6.55 14.51 4.49
CA ALA A 4 -7.73 14.40 5.34
C ALA A 4 -8.31 12.98 5.31
N THR A 5 -8.31 12.32 4.16
CA THR A 5 -8.78 10.93 4.03
C THR A 5 -7.85 9.98 4.77
N GLN A 6 -6.55 10.10 4.57
CA GLN A 6 -5.55 9.27 5.23
C GLN A 6 -5.53 9.46 6.75
N SER A 7 -5.64 10.70 7.24
CA SER A 7 -5.71 10.95 8.69
C SER A 7 -6.95 10.33 9.35
N ASN A 8 -8.07 10.27 8.65
CA ASN A 8 -9.27 9.59 9.15
C ASN A 8 -9.10 8.07 9.16
N VAL A 9 -8.47 7.49 8.14
CA VAL A 9 -8.18 6.05 8.09
C VAL A 9 -7.23 5.64 9.22
N VAL A 10 -6.16 6.41 9.42
CA VAL A 10 -5.21 6.18 10.53
C VAL A 10 -5.91 6.31 11.89
N ALA A 11 -6.77 7.34 12.06
CA ALA A 11 -7.54 7.52 13.29
C ALA A 11 -8.48 6.35 13.56
N ALA A 12 -9.14 5.80 12.53
CA ALA A 12 -9.99 4.64 12.65
C ALA A 12 -9.20 3.39 13.05
N ASN A 13 -8.07 3.14 12.39
CA ASN A 13 -7.19 2.01 12.70
C ASN A 13 -6.63 2.09 14.13
N ILE A 14 -6.21 3.27 14.58
CA ILE A 14 -5.74 3.50 15.96
C ILE A 14 -6.87 3.22 16.97
N ALA A 15 -8.06 3.74 16.71
CA ALA A 15 -9.20 3.52 17.59
C ALA A 15 -9.55 2.05 17.74
N GLU A 16 -9.53 1.30 16.63
CA GLU A 16 -9.85 -0.12 16.57
C GLU A 16 -8.74 -0.97 17.23
N THR A 17 -7.49 -0.72 16.89
CA THR A 17 -6.34 -1.50 17.40
C THR A 17 -6.12 -1.33 18.90
N PHE A 18 -6.29 -0.11 19.41
CA PHE A 18 -6.03 0.20 20.83
C PHE A 18 -7.30 0.27 21.67
N GLY A 19 -8.48 0.04 21.08
CA GLY A 19 -9.77 0.11 21.79
C GLY A 19 -10.06 1.50 22.37
N ILE A 20 -9.57 2.57 21.74
CA ILE A 20 -9.71 3.94 22.24
C ILE A 20 -11.09 4.44 21.90
N GLY A 21 -11.93 4.68 22.91
CA GLY A 21 -13.28 5.24 22.78
C GLY A 21 -13.33 6.76 22.47
N ALA A 22 -12.23 7.34 21.97
CA ALA A 22 -12.19 8.74 21.59
C ALA A 22 -12.87 8.96 20.22
N PRO A 23 -13.51 10.12 20.00
CA PRO A 23 -14.10 10.43 18.70
C PRO A 23 -13.01 10.50 17.62
N HIS A 24 -13.24 9.87 16.45
CA HIS A 24 -12.29 9.74 15.34
C HIS A 24 -11.68 11.09 14.90
N TRP A 25 -12.46 12.17 14.89
CA TRP A 25 -11.97 13.50 14.52
C TRP A 25 -10.87 14.02 15.47
N LEU A 26 -10.94 13.67 16.74
CA LEU A 26 -9.96 14.10 17.74
C LEU A 26 -8.62 13.35 17.55
N LEU A 27 -8.67 12.05 17.23
CA LEU A 27 -7.50 11.25 16.88
C LEU A 27 -6.88 11.74 15.57
N ALA A 28 -7.70 12.06 14.56
CA ALA A 28 -7.23 12.60 13.29
C ALA A 28 -6.51 13.95 13.47
N ILE A 29 -7.08 14.87 14.25
CA ILE A 29 -6.44 16.15 14.56
C ILE A 29 -5.15 15.93 15.35
N GLY A 30 -5.16 15.07 16.37
CA GLY A 30 -3.97 14.74 17.14
C GLY A 30 -2.84 14.21 16.27
N PHE A 31 -3.14 13.34 15.33
CA PHE A 31 -2.18 12.81 14.35
C PHE A 31 -1.63 13.93 13.44
N LEU A 32 -2.49 14.81 12.92
CA LEU A 32 -2.06 15.94 12.09
C LEU A 32 -1.17 16.91 12.86
N VAL A 33 -1.49 17.21 14.12
CA VAL A 33 -0.66 18.07 14.97
C VAL A 33 0.71 17.44 15.23
N LEU A 34 0.74 16.13 15.48
CA LEU A 34 1.98 15.39 15.66
C LEU A 34 2.86 15.45 14.40
N LEU A 35 2.29 15.15 13.23
CA LEU A 35 3.02 15.25 11.95
C LEU A 35 3.50 16.67 11.68
N SER A 36 2.66 17.68 11.93
CA SER A 36 3.07 19.08 11.80
C SER A 36 4.24 19.42 12.73
N GLY A 37 4.21 18.92 13.96
CA GLY A 37 5.32 19.10 14.90
C GLY A 37 6.65 18.50 14.41
N VAL A 38 6.60 17.33 13.74
CA VAL A 38 7.80 16.74 13.12
C VAL A 38 8.29 17.60 11.96
N LEU A 39 7.38 18.09 11.11
CA LEU A 39 7.73 18.96 9.98
C LEU A 39 8.38 20.28 10.44
N PHE A 40 7.92 20.85 11.56
CA PHE A 40 8.51 22.05 12.14
C PHE A 40 9.94 21.86 12.67
N ARG A 41 10.35 20.62 12.97
CA ARG A 41 11.71 20.31 13.43
C ARG A 41 12.76 20.36 12.33
N GLY A 42 12.35 20.25 11.09
CA GLY A 42 13.23 20.38 9.93
C GLY A 42 13.03 19.27 8.89
N ILE A 43 13.50 19.54 7.67
CA ILE A 43 13.36 18.63 6.52
C ILE A 43 14.13 17.32 6.76
N SER A 44 15.29 17.40 7.40
CA SER A 44 16.16 16.23 7.64
C SER A 44 15.49 15.18 8.52
N GLU A 45 14.84 15.59 9.62
CA GLU A 45 14.11 14.70 10.52
C GLU A 45 12.88 14.11 9.84
N SER A 46 12.19 14.90 9.04
CA SER A 46 11.04 14.45 8.25
C SER A 46 11.44 13.40 7.22
N LEU A 47 12.53 13.61 6.49
CA LEU A 47 13.04 12.64 5.51
C LEU A 47 13.49 11.33 6.17
N TRP A 48 14.14 11.41 7.33
CA TRP A 48 14.56 10.21 8.05
C TRP A 48 13.36 9.40 8.55
N LEU A 49 12.35 10.07 9.12
CA LEU A 49 11.12 9.43 9.56
C LEU A 49 10.40 8.75 8.39
N ASN A 50 10.28 9.47 7.26
CA ASN A 50 9.67 8.92 6.04
C ASN A 50 10.44 7.69 5.54
N ALA A 51 11.78 7.73 5.53
CA ALA A 51 12.60 6.59 5.13
C ALA A 51 12.36 5.37 6.05
N VAL A 52 12.26 5.57 7.36
CA VAL A 52 11.95 4.49 8.31
C VAL A 52 10.57 3.91 8.06
N CYS A 53 9.54 4.74 7.91
CA CYS A 53 8.18 4.29 7.60
C CYS A 53 8.15 3.49 6.30
N THR A 54 8.78 3.99 5.24
CA THR A 54 8.87 3.29 3.95
C THR A 54 9.58 1.93 4.06
N LEU A 55 10.65 1.83 4.87
CA LEU A 55 11.32 0.55 5.10
C LEU A 55 10.44 -0.43 5.87
N VAL A 56 9.66 0.05 6.83
CA VAL A 56 8.70 -0.76 7.59
C VAL A 56 7.60 -1.28 6.67
N GLU A 57 7.01 -0.42 5.84
CA GLU A 57 6.02 -0.79 4.84
C GLU A 57 6.58 -1.79 3.82
N ALA A 58 7.77 -1.53 3.26
CA ALA A 58 8.45 -2.43 2.34
C ALA A 58 8.71 -3.81 2.98
N PHE A 59 9.09 -3.83 4.27
CA PHE A 59 9.24 -5.07 5.02
C PHE A 59 7.91 -5.81 5.13
N GLY A 60 6.81 -5.11 5.41
CA GLY A 60 5.46 -5.68 5.42
C GLY A 60 5.08 -6.34 4.08
N LEU A 61 5.35 -5.66 2.95
CA LEU A 61 5.11 -6.20 1.62
C LEU A 61 5.98 -7.42 1.30
N ILE A 62 7.27 -7.39 1.66
CA ILE A 62 8.19 -8.54 1.52
C ILE A 62 7.72 -9.72 2.37
N LEU A 63 7.19 -9.46 3.57
CA LEU A 63 6.61 -10.49 4.42
C LEU A 63 5.41 -11.15 3.73
N VAL A 64 4.48 -10.39 3.17
CA VAL A 64 3.35 -10.92 2.40
C VAL A 64 3.83 -11.84 1.28
N ILE A 65 4.81 -11.38 0.49
CA ILE A 65 5.38 -12.16 -0.61
C ILE A 65 6.01 -13.47 -0.09
N SER A 66 6.84 -13.39 0.96
CA SER A 66 7.56 -14.54 1.50
C SER A 66 6.65 -15.62 2.08
N VAL A 67 5.56 -15.21 2.74
CA VAL A 67 4.57 -16.13 3.31
C VAL A 67 3.70 -16.74 2.21
N GLY A 68 3.35 -15.97 1.20
CA GLY A 68 2.45 -16.41 0.14
C GLY A 68 3.14 -17.07 -1.05
N VAL A 69 4.48 -17.04 -1.16
CA VAL A 69 5.20 -17.63 -2.30
C VAL A 69 4.92 -19.13 -2.48
N SER A 70 4.63 -19.85 -1.39
CA SER A 70 4.27 -21.27 -1.41
C SER A 70 2.96 -21.56 -2.15
N TYR A 71 2.13 -20.55 -2.34
CA TYR A 71 0.82 -20.66 -3.01
C TYR A 71 0.90 -20.27 -4.49
N TRP A 72 2.07 -19.81 -4.96
CA TRP A 72 2.25 -19.44 -6.36
C TRP A 72 2.03 -20.64 -7.26
N GLY A 73 1.21 -20.45 -8.31
CA GLY A 73 0.84 -21.51 -9.25
C GLY A 73 -0.45 -22.24 -8.90
N ASN A 74 -1.05 -22.01 -7.71
CA ASN A 74 -2.32 -22.62 -7.33
C ASN A 74 -3.53 -21.89 -7.95
N ALA A 75 -3.37 -20.60 -8.28
CA ALA A 75 -4.42 -19.81 -8.91
C ALA A 75 -4.20 -19.70 -10.42
N ASN A 76 -5.28 -19.73 -11.17
CA ASN A 76 -5.27 -19.43 -12.60
C ASN A 76 -5.26 -17.93 -12.82
N LEU A 77 -4.08 -17.34 -12.98
CA LEU A 77 -3.89 -15.90 -13.17
C LEU A 77 -4.51 -15.36 -14.47
N LEU A 78 -4.95 -16.24 -15.36
CA LEU A 78 -5.62 -15.89 -16.63
C LEU A 78 -7.13 -16.14 -16.56
N GLU A 79 -7.67 -16.37 -15.38
CA GLU A 79 -9.10 -16.48 -15.18
C GLU A 79 -9.73 -15.10 -15.21
N PHE A 80 -10.65 -14.90 -16.16
CA PHE A 80 -11.43 -13.68 -16.24
C PHE A 80 -12.76 -13.88 -15.52
N PRO A 81 -13.29 -12.85 -14.84
CA PRO A 81 -14.62 -12.90 -14.26
C PRO A 81 -15.63 -13.23 -15.34
N ALA A 82 -16.23 -14.41 -15.29
CA ALA A 82 -17.36 -14.73 -16.15
C ALA A 82 -18.54 -13.84 -15.73
N SER A 83 -19.18 -13.18 -16.69
CA SER A 83 -20.37 -12.37 -16.47
C SER A 83 -21.58 -13.29 -16.19
N GLU A 84 -21.62 -13.90 -15.02
CA GLU A 84 -22.83 -14.55 -14.53
C GLU A 84 -23.63 -13.56 -13.68
N GLY A 85 -24.52 -12.83 -14.37
CA GLY A 85 -25.74 -12.25 -13.82
C GLY A 85 -25.64 -11.41 -12.56
N GLY A 86 -25.16 -10.16 -12.65
CA GLY A 86 -25.43 -9.18 -11.62
C GLY A 86 -24.21 -8.43 -11.08
N GLY A 87 -23.69 -7.50 -11.86
CA GLY A 87 -22.68 -6.54 -11.40
C GLY A 87 -21.25 -6.78 -11.89
N GLY A 88 -21.00 -7.82 -12.68
CA GLY A 88 -19.73 -8.00 -13.38
C GLY A 88 -19.58 -6.96 -14.49
N MET A 89 -18.38 -6.38 -14.60
CA MET A 89 -18.07 -5.41 -15.66
C MET A 89 -18.26 -6.08 -17.02
N GLU A 90 -19.36 -5.78 -17.69
CA GLU A 90 -19.62 -6.20 -19.08
C GLU A 90 -18.71 -5.41 -20.00
N GLY A 91 -17.72 -6.07 -20.59
CA GLY A 91 -16.85 -5.43 -21.56
C GLY A 91 -15.80 -6.38 -22.13
N PRO A 92 -15.22 -6.05 -23.27
CA PRO A 92 -14.09 -6.80 -23.79
C PRO A 92 -12.94 -6.78 -22.77
N VAL A 93 -12.24 -7.91 -22.60
CA VAL A 93 -11.12 -8.08 -21.66
C VAL A 93 -10.13 -6.91 -21.68
N ALA A 94 -9.87 -6.36 -22.86
CA ALA A 94 -9.00 -5.19 -23.00
C ALA A 94 -9.50 -3.96 -22.22
N LEU A 95 -10.81 -3.76 -22.13
CA LEU A 95 -11.40 -2.65 -21.38
C LEU A 95 -11.26 -2.84 -19.88
N LEU A 96 -11.42 -4.07 -19.37
CA LEU A 96 -11.19 -4.41 -17.96
C LEU A 96 -9.72 -4.20 -17.57
N VAL A 97 -8.80 -4.64 -18.44
CA VAL A 97 -7.37 -4.40 -18.24
C VAL A 97 -7.04 -2.91 -18.24
N MET A 98 -7.62 -2.12 -19.15
CA MET A 98 -7.44 -0.66 -19.18
C MET A 98 -7.97 0.00 -17.91
N GLN A 99 -9.12 -0.39 -17.41
CA GLN A 99 -9.69 0.14 -16.16
C GLN A 99 -8.78 -0.18 -14.96
N GLY A 100 -8.30 -1.43 -14.87
CA GLY A 100 -7.32 -1.82 -13.87
C GLY A 100 -6.02 -1.02 -13.97
N ALA A 101 -5.51 -0.81 -15.19
CA ALA A 101 -4.32 -0.01 -15.44
C ALA A 101 -4.49 1.46 -15.01
N VAL A 102 -5.65 2.07 -15.26
CA VAL A 102 -5.94 3.43 -14.79
C VAL A 102 -5.95 3.51 -13.28
N LEU A 103 -6.57 2.55 -12.59
CA LEU A 103 -6.57 2.51 -11.12
C LEU A 103 -5.16 2.31 -10.57
N THR A 104 -4.38 1.39 -11.16
CA THR A 104 -3.00 1.11 -10.74
C THR A 104 -2.08 2.30 -11.01
N PHE A 105 -2.34 3.09 -12.04
CA PHE A 105 -1.57 4.31 -12.34
C PHE A 105 -1.54 5.27 -11.15
N PHE A 106 -2.64 5.39 -10.40
CA PHE A 106 -2.68 6.23 -9.21
C PHE A 106 -1.67 5.80 -8.13
N SER A 107 -1.28 4.53 -8.09
CA SER A 107 -0.25 4.03 -7.16
C SER A 107 1.15 4.55 -7.48
N PHE A 108 1.36 5.09 -8.68
CA PHE A 108 2.62 5.70 -9.11
C PHE A 108 2.61 7.23 -9.02
N ILE A 109 1.52 7.85 -8.57
CA ILE A 109 1.48 9.29 -8.30
C ILE A 109 2.26 9.57 -7.01
N GLY A 110 3.10 10.60 -7.03
CA GLY A 110 3.94 11.01 -5.90
C GLY A 110 5.44 10.91 -6.20
N PHE A 111 5.85 10.25 -7.27
CA PHE A 111 7.26 10.23 -7.65
C PHE A 111 7.79 11.63 -8.00
N GLU A 112 6.92 12.54 -8.45
CA GLU A 112 7.24 13.95 -8.68
C GLU A 112 7.68 14.69 -7.41
N ASP A 113 7.24 14.24 -6.23
CA ASP A 113 7.63 14.83 -4.94
C ASP A 113 9.14 14.69 -4.65
N MET A 114 9.82 13.74 -5.31
CA MET A 114 11.27 13.63 -5.27
C MET A 114 11.96 14.91 -5.78
N LEU A 115 11.34 15.64 -6.70
CA LEU A 115 11.88 16.89 -7.22
C LEU A 115 11.94 17.98 -6.15
N ASN A 116 11.03 17.95 -5.18
CA ASN A 116 10.99 18.93 -4.09
C ASN A 116 12.19 18.81 -3.13
N VAL A 117 12.82 17.62 -3.08
CA VAL A 117 14.01 17.36 -2.24
C VAL A 117 15.31 17.38 -3.06
N SER A 118 15.26 17.72 -4.33
CA SER A 118 16.43 17.70 -5.23
C SER A 118 17.55 18.63 -4.78
N GLU A 119 17.24 19.73 -4.12
CA GLU A 119 18.20 20.69 -3.58
C GLU A 119 19.04 20.12 -2.42
N GLU A 120 18.54 19.12 -1.74
CA GLU A 120 19.21 18.45 -0.61
C GLU A 120 20.13 17.29 -1.08
N VAL A 121 20.04 16.91 -2.36
CA VAL A 121 20.76 15.74 -2.91
C VAL A 121 22.14 16.12 -3.42
N LYS A 122 23.14 15.32 -3.07
CA LYS A 122 24.50 15.47 -3.63
C LYS A 122 24.52 15.01 -5.10
N ASN A 123 25.01 15.87 -5.99
CA ASN A 123 25.07 15.63 -7.45
C ASN A 123 23.71 15.26 -8.06
N PRO A 124 22.70 16.15 -7.94
CA PRO A 124 21.31 15.84 -8.31
C PRO A 124 21.17 15.40 -9.78
N GLU A 125 21.95 15.99 -10.69
CA GLU A 125 21.90 15.67 -12.14
C GLU A 125 22.11 14.18 -12.46
N ARG A 126 22.87 13.44 -11.64
CA ARG A 126 23.12 12.01 -11.80
C ARG A 126 22.33 11.15 -10.84
N THR A 127 22.23 11.61 -9.59
CA THR A 127 21.60 10.81 -8.52
C THR A 127 20.10 10.77 -8.68
N MET A 128 19.45 11.88 -9.05
CA MET A 128 17.99 11.95 -9.15
C MET A 128 17.43 11.05 -10.26
N PRO A 129 17.91 11.08 -11.52
CA PRO A 129 17.38 10.20 -12.56
C PRO A 129 17.58 8.70 -12.22
N LEU A 130 18.73 8.34 -11.65
CA LEU A 130 19.00 6.97 -11.27
C LEU A 130 18.10 6.51 -10.13
N ALA A 131 17.95 7.33 -9.08
CA ALA A 131 17.08 7.05 -7.95
C ALA A 131 15.62 6.88 -8.40
N PHE A 132 15.15 7.75 -9.30
CA PHE A 132 13.80 7.70 -9.85
C PHE A 132 13.55 6.39 -10.61
N ILE A 133 14.45 6.01 -11.53
CA ILE A 133 14.33 4.77 -12.29
C ILE A 133 14.36 3.55 -11.36
N LEU A 134 15.30 3.51 -10.41
CA LEU A 134 15.41 2.40 -9.47
C LEU A 134 14.18 2.29 -8.57
N ALA A 135 13.63 3.42 -8.10
CA ALA A 135 12.43 3.44 -7.27
C ALA A 135 11.21 2.90 -8.04
N ILE A 136 11.00 3.33 -9.28
CA ILE A 136 9.90 2.83 -10.13
C ILE A 136 10.06 1.35 -10.39
N LEU A 137 11.25 0.89 -10.75
CA LEU A 137 11.50 -0.54 -11.00
C LEU A 137 11.26 -1.39 -9.74
N ALA A 138 11.77 -0.95 -8.60
CA ALA A 138 11.58 -1.64 -7.34
C ALA A 138 10.09 -1.71 -6.95
N ALA A 139 9.38 -0.58 -7.01
CA ALA A 139 7.96 -0.53 -6.73
C ALA A 139 7.16 -1.44 -7.67
N THR A 140 7.47 -1.41 -8.97
CA THR A 140 6.80 -2.27 -9.97
C THR A 140 6.99 -3.75 -9.67
N VAL A 141 8.20 -4.18 -9.35
CA VAL A 141 8.50 -5.58 -9.02
C VAL A 141 7.75 -6.00 -7.76
N ILE A 142 7.77 -5.17 -6.71
CA ILE A 142 7.05 -5.45 -5.46
C ILE A 142 5.53 -5.51 -5.71
N TYR A 143 4.96 -4.58 -6.44
CA TYR A 143 3.52 -4.56 -6.73
C TYR A 143 3.07 -5.79 -7.51
N ILE A 144 3.83 -6.20 -8.54
CA ILE A 144 3.56 -7.42 -9.29
C ILE A 144 3.62 -8.65 -8.37
N ALA A 145 4.68 -8.77 -7.56
CA ALA A 145 4.85 -9.89 -6.66
C ALA A 145 3.75 -9.97 -5.60
N VAL A 146 3.38 -8.83 -4.99
CA VAL A 146 2.27 -8.77 -4.01
C VAL A 146 0.94 -9.12 -4.67
N SER A 147 0.66 -8.60 -5.87
CA SER A 147 -0.59 -8.90 -6.59
C SER A 147 -0.72 -10.38 -6.93
N ILE A 148 0.35 -11.00 -7.46
CA ILE A 148 0.39 -12.44 -7.73
C ILE A 148 0.17 -13.23 -6.44
N THR A 149 0.84 -12.84 -5.35
CA THR A 149 0.71 -13.48 -4.05
C THR A 149 -0.73 -13.39 -3.53
N ALA A 150 -1.31 -12.21 -3.56
CA ALA A 150 -2.66 -11.99 -3.04
C ALA A 150 -3.69 -12.87 -3.73
N VAL A 151 -3.72 -12.88 -5.07
CA VAL A 151 -4.68 -13.71 -5.83
C VAL A 151 -4.36 -15.20 -5.80
N SER A 152 -3.12 -15.58 -5.47
CA SER A 152 -2.74 -17.01 -5.31
C SER A 152 -3.16 -17.57 -3.95
N VAL A 153 -3.25 -16.74 -2.92
CA VAL A 153 -3.63 -17.15 -1.55
C VAL A 153 -5.13 -17.04 -1.33
N VAL A 154 -5.76 -15.98 -1.86
CA VAL A 154 -7.17 -15.66 -1.61
C VAL A 154 -7.87 -15.44 -2.96
N PRO A 155 -9.06 -16.04 -3.17
CA PRO A 155 -9.86 -15.77 -4.35
C PRO A 155 -10.15 -14.26 -4.51
N TRP A 156 -10.13 -13.78 -5.75
CA TRP A 156 -10.28 -12.35 -6.03
C TRP A 156 -11.62 -11.77 -5.54
N GLN A 157 -12.68 -12.60 -5.49
CA GLN A 157 -14.00 -12.20 -4.97
C GLN A 157 -13.92 -11.81 -3.49
N GLU A 158 -13.23 -12.61 -2.69
CA GLU A 158 -13.04 -12.35 -1.27
C GLU A 158 -12.12 -11.14 -1.03
N LEU A 159 -11.09 -10.98 -1.89
CA LEU A 159 -10.21 -9.81 -1.82
C LEU A 159 -10.96 -8.50 -2.11
N ALA A 160 -11.91 -8.53 -3.05
CA ALA A 160 -12.70 -7.36 -3.42
C ALA A 160 -13.65 -6.89 -2.30
N GLU A 161 -14.11 -7.81 -1.44
CA GLU A 161 -15.01 -7.51 -0.32
C GLU A 161 -14.26 -7.24 0.99
N ALA A 162 -12.97 -7.56 1.06
CA ALA A 162 -12.18 -7.41 2.27
C ALA A 162 -11.87 -5.94 2.58
N ALA A 163 -12.07 -5.53 3.83
CA ALA A 163 -11.68 -4.21 4.31
C ALA A 163 -10.15 -4.00 4.32
N GLY A 164 -9.39 -5.10 4.54
CA GLY A 164 -7.94 -5.13 4.49
C GLY A 164 -7.43 -6.32 3.68
N PRO A 165 -7.33 -6.22 2.33
CA PRO A 165 -6.97 -7.35 1.49
C PRO A 165 -5.65 -8.04 1.87
N LEU A 166 -4.60 -7.26 2.14
CA LEU A 166 -3.29 -7.82 2.52
C LEU A 166 -3.30 -8.47 3.90
N THR A 167 -4.10 -7.94 4.83
CA THR A 167 -4.29 -8.52 6.15
C THR A 167 -4.95 -9.90 6.04
N LEU A 168 -5.97 -10.03 5.18
CA LEU A 168 -6.63 -11.30 4.90
C LEU A 168 -5.67 -12.32 4.27
N VAL A 169 -4.78 -11.87 3.38
CA VAL A 169 -3.74 -12.73 2.78
C VAL A 169 -2.80 -13.29 3.85
N VAL A 170 -2.32 -12.43 4.76
CA VAL A 170 -1.43 -12.87 5.85
C VAL A 170 -2.14 -13.81 6.81
N GLU A 171 -3.38 -13.51 7.17
CA GLU A 171 -4.20 -14.37 8.05
C GLU A 171 -4.36 -15.79 7.47
N ARG A 172 -4.60 -15.87 6.15
CA ARG A 172 -4.79 -17.16 5.48
C ARG A 172 -3.50 -17.93 5.23
N ALA A 173 -2.43 -17.22 4.83
CA ALA A 173 -1.14 -17.84 4.50
C ALA A 173 -0.28 -18.11 5.74
N ALA A 174 -0.42 -17.32 6.81
CA ALA A 174 0.35 -17.44 8.06
C ALA A 174 -0.55 -17.32 9.30
N PRO A 175 -1.39 -18.29 9.61
CA PRO A 175 -2.26 -18.25 10.81
C PRO A 175 -1.51 -18.13 12.14
N TRP A 176 -0.21 -18.44 12.13
CA TRP A 176 0.69 -18.32 13.28
C TRP A 176 1.19 -16.89 13.51
N PHE A 177 1.06 -15.99 12.51
CA PHE A 177 1.53 -14.62 12.62
C PHE A 177 0.45 -13.71 13.22
N PRO A 178 0.77 -12.85 14.19
CA PRO A 178 -0.20 -11.95 14.79
C PRO A 178 -0.69 -10.90 13.77
N VAL A 179 -1.91 -11.06 13.31
CA VAL A 179 -2.53 -10.19 12.28
C VAL A 179 -2.54 -8.72 12.71
N GLY A 180 -2.75 -8.44 14.01
CA GLY A 180 -2.72 -7.08 14.55
C GLY A 180 -1.36 -6.38 14.40
N VAL A 181 -0.25 -7.13 14.45
CA VAL A 181 1.08 -6.58 14.19
C VAL A 181 1.23 -6.21 12.72
N PHE A 182 0.74 -7.04 11.80
CA PHE A 182 0.76 -6.73 10.38
C PHE A 182 -0.10 -5.51 10.05
N ALA A 183 -1.31 -5.43 10.58
CA ALA A 183 -2.20 -4.28 10.40
C ALA A 183 -1.64 -2.96 10.95
N ALA A 184 -0.72 -3.03 11.92
CA ALA A 184 -0.03 -1.85 12.44
C ALA A 184 1.19 -1.42 11.60
N ILE A 185 1.68 -2.30 10.73
CA ILE A 185 2.81 -2.07 9.81
C ILE A 185 2.31 -1.49 8.48
N THR A 186 1.15 -1.92 8.00
CA THR A 186 0.52 -1.51 6.74
C THR A 186 -0.56 -0.46 6.93
#